data_582911f8fc34f33c1a782e4136aaf1b5
#
_entry.id   582911f8fc34f33c1a782e4136aaf1b5
#
_cell.length_a   1.000
_cell.length_b   1.000
_cell.length_c   1.000
_cell.angle_alpha   90.00
_cell.angle_beta   90.00
_cell.angle_gamma   90.00
#
_symmetry.space_group_name_H-M   'P 1'
#
loop_
_entity.id
_entity.type
_entity.pdbx_description
1 polymer ?
#
loop_
_entity_poly.entity_id
_entity_poly.type
_entity_poly.pdbx_seq_one_letter_code
_entity_poly.pdbx_strand_id
1 'polypeptide(L)'
;MARLGADVTATDGSEAMLAEAKRLAGTDSTNCTGSTSNTTGTSATTPPGSLRFVRLVLPPSEGLRVDPAAALRALGATKPFDVVTSSGVLQHLDASELYETAAFIASVTGEKGIVLVSVPTEHPGDGSSTGRFYSDFPAAHYTSLFERLGFSLVALSDPIEAGPKATPALWRTMVFLRETGRVRAGTSLFGIVEQDSKTATYKFALLKTLCDLNIRSSGGVRFLSDAEMRRIAGSTKSAASDATLRILADPRVAVPFYGIVELWIENYWRLYAPEVVGAPGNSDDEILKAAPRQVGGNRRPGFVEPLFGLIRAYSGDLWRLKRDLYSGAWTDAALLPLQRTDPAEHDRRVRLRADYAKLVTTVAHTVKEGPVRYAGNSLSEKLLTVLSDANRLFSVRPYENVANARKGRATKPATPEDFRLRCGELVFPADLWRELTAVAPWLTDSVALGWAKLSHRFSELSGSTHTSAAILERLIPEPDQRSTALARTVYLERIRNEGLVCVWSELPLTDRTLDVDHVIPWAKSRSNDLWNLLPAESSVNRGKSDRLPSAALLYERRNRVFEDWTLLADRYEALFFAQAASAFPAAGLSAVREPRWTTKLFDALLEATDTVALRYHADRWRPSVPIP
;
A
#
# COMPACT_ATOMS: atom_id res chain seq x y z
N MET A 1 23.98 11.39 28.68
CA MET A 1 24.74 10.45 27.83
C MET A 1 26.22 10.77 27.86
N ALA A 2 26.70 11.92 27.35
CA ALA A 2 28.14 12.25 27.38
C ALA A 2 28.73 12.28 28.81
N ARG A 3 28.01 12.78 29.80
CA ARG A 3 28.41 12.70 31.24
C ARG A 3 28.53 11.28 31.78
N LEU A 4 27.93 10.30 31.11
CA LEU A 4 27.99 8.88 31.45
C LEU A 4 29.04 8.12 30.61
N GLY A 5 29.93 8.84 29.93
CA GLY A 5 31.03 8.27 29.16
C GLY A 5 30.70 7.91 27.70
N ALA A 6 29.52 8.26 27.19
CA ALA A 6 29.16 8.00 25.81
C ALA A 6 29.66 9.11 24.86
N ASP A 7 30.18 8.76 23.70
CA ASP A 7 30.43 9.72 22.62
C ASP A 7 29.11 10.05 21.93
N VAL A 8 28.73 11.33 21.92
CA VAL A 8 27.44 11.81 21.43
C VAL A 8 27.63 12.76 20.26
N THR A 9 26.94 12.50 19.16
CA THR A 9 26.76 13.47 18.07
C THR A 9 25.32 13.94 18.07
N ALA A 10 25.10 15.23 18.34
CA ALA A 10 23.79 15.88 18.28
C ALA A 10 23.64 16.59 16.92
N THR A 11 22.48 16.40 16.27
CA THR A 11 22.21 16.97 14.95
C THR A 11 20.94 17.77 14.93
N ASP A 12 20.91 18.87 14.16
CA ASP A 12 19.72 19.66 13.84
C ASP A 12 19.93 20.36 12.49
N GLY A 13 18.86 20.59 11.74
CA GLY A 13 18.89 21.37 10.50
C GLY A 13 18.98 22.88 10.74
N SER A 14 18.59 23.36 11.90
CA SER A 14 18.58 24.76 12.31
C SER A 14 19.89 25.14 13.01
N GLU A 15 20.62 26.13 12.46
CA GLU A 15 21.80 26.69 13.11
C GLU A 15 21.47 27.34 14.45
N ALA A 16 20.31 27.97 14.56
CA ALA A 16 19.85 28.59 15.80
C ALA A 16 19.63 27.57 16.92
N MET A 17 19.01 26.44 16.60
CA MET A 17 18.83 25.34 17.56
C MET A 17 20.14 24.71 17.99
N LEU A 18 21.08 24.52 17.06
CA LEU A 18 22.44 24.06 17.39
C LEU A 18 23.22 25.05 18.25
N ALA A 19 23.08 26.34 17.99
CA ALA A 19 23.72 27.39 18.81
C ALA A 19 23.17 27.36 20.23
N GLU A 20 21.85 27.25 20.39
CA GLU A 20 21.21 27.15 21.70
C GLU A 20 21.60 25.86 22.45
N ALA A 21 21.61 24.74 21.75
CA ALA A 21 22.06 23.46 22.32
C ALA A 21 23.53 23.52 22.79
N LYS A 22 24.41 24.18 22.01
CA LYS A 22 25.80 24.42 22.41
C LYS A 22 25.88 25.32 23.65
N ARG A 23 25.07 26.38 23.71
CA ARG A 23 25.00 27.31 24.84
C ARG A 23 24.61 26.58 26.12
N LEU A 24 23.54 25.75 26.03
CA LEU A 24 23.05 24.96 27.16
C LEU A 24 24.07 23.91 27.61
N ALA A 25 24.74 23.26 26.68
CA ALA A 25 25.81 22.31 27.01
C ALA A 25 27.03 22.99 27.66
N GLY A 26 27.37 24.22 27.26
CA GLY A 26 28.47 25.01 27.80
C GLY A 26 28.22 25.55 29.20
N THR A 27 26.99 25.96 29.51
CA THR A 27 26.63 26.45 30.87
C THR A 27 26.67 25.35 31.93
N ASP A 28 26.43 24.08 31.51
CA ASP A 28 26.55 22.95 32.40
C ASP A 28 27.99 22.43 32.60
N SER A 29 28.92 22.77 31.68
CA SER A 29 30.32 22.34 31.77
C SER A 29 31.16 23.18 32.75
N THR A 30 30.71 24.37 33.13
CA THR A 30 31.40 25.22 34.13
C THR A 30 31.33 24.65 35.56
N ASN A 31 30.46 23.66 35.81
CA ASN A 31 30.42 22.96 37.11
C ASN A 31 31.26 21.67 37.18
N CYS A 32 32.03 21.35 36.12
CA CYS A 32 32.86 20.14 36.07
C CYS A 32 34.36 20.38 36.15
N THR A 33 34.79 21.65 36.34
CA THR A 33 36.21 21.94 36.56
C THR A 33 36.48 22.32 38.03
N GLY A 34 37.07 21.40 38.73
CA GLY A 34 37.97 21.75 39.83
C GLY A 34 37.39 21.72 41.23
N SER A 35 37.52 20.61 41.86
CA SER A 35 37.93 20.58 43.26
C SER A 35 38.74 19.31 43.48
N THR A 36 40.04 19.48 43.43
CA THR A 36 40.96 18.49 44.04
C THR A 36 40.82 18.56 45.56
N SER A 37 39.98 17.72 46.11
CA SER A 37 40.07 17.36 47.54
C SER A 37 40.34 15.86 47.62
N ASN A 38 41.52 15.55 48.12
CA ASN A 38 41.94 14.22 48.51
C ASN A 38 40.88 13.57 49.43
N THR A 39 40.16 12.59 48.92
CA THR A 39 39.53 11.55 49.74
C THR A 39 39.72 10.24 49.00
N THR A 40 40.47 9.38 49.64
CA THR A 40 40.65 7.96 49.29
C THR A 40 39.31 7.23 49.35
N GLY A 41 38.72 7.01 48.15
CA GLY A 41 37.56 6.19 47.95
C GLY A 41 37.56 5.68 46.52
N THR A 42 37.79 4.40 46.31
CA THR A 42 37.77 3.69 45.04
C THR A 42 36.34 3.68 44.46
N SER A 43 36.02 4.71 43.73
CA SER A 43 34.90 4.77 42.78
C SER A 43 35.48 4.97 41.41
N ALA A 44 35.38 3.97 40.55
CA ALA A 44 35.81 4.06 39.16
C ALA A 44 34.87 5.04 38.43
N THR A 45 35.24 6.33 38.38
CA THR A 45 34.56 7.34 37.58
C THR A 45 34.94 7.12 36.13
N THR A 46 34.02 6.65 35.32
CA THR A 46 34.14 6.58 33.85
C THR A 46 34.47 8.01 33.37
N PRO A 47 35.52 8.21 32.55
CA PRO A 47 35.81 9.54 31.99
C PRO A 47 34.61 10.02 31.16
N PRO A 48 34.29 11.32 31.17
CA PRO A 48 33.20 11.85 30.36
C PRO A 48 33.44 11.59 28.88
N GLY A 49 32.41 11.19 28.14
CA GLY A 49 32.45 11.02 26.69
C GLY A 49 32.47 12.37 25.97
N SER A 50 32.71 12.34 24.68
CA SER A 50 32.70 13.53 23.84
C SER A 50 31.28 13.95 23.44
N LEU A 51 31.06 15.28 23.29
CA LEU A 51 29.82 15.82 22.76
C LEU A 51 30.14 16.67 21.53
N ARG A 52 29.55 16.33 20.40
CA ARG A 52 29.71 17.00 19.12
C ARG A 52 28.37 17.48 18.58
N PHE A 53 28.38 18.62 17.89
CA PHE A 53 27.20 19.20 17.25
C PHE A 53 27.45 19.31 15.74
N VAL A 54 26.54 18.76 14.95
CA VAL A 54 26.62 18.71 13.48
C VAL A 54 25.31 19.21 12.88
N ARG A 55 25.42 20.14 11.92
CA ARG A 55 24.24 20.52 11.14
C ARG A 55 23.88 19.42 10.17
N LEU A 56 22.65 18.93 10.24
CA LEU A 56 22.12 17.91 9.36
C LEU A 56 20.66 18.26 9.00
N VAL A 57 20.44 18.53 7.72
CA VAL A 57 19.08 18.71 7.17
C VAL A 57 18.56 17.34 6.74
N LEU A 58 17.31 17.04 7.01
CA LEU A 58 16.65 15.79 6.66
C LEU A 58 15.59 16.03 5.57
N PRO A 59 15.50 15.15 4.56
CA PRO A 59 16.43 14.04 4.29
C PRO A 59 17.81 14.55 3.89
N PRO A 60 18.90 13.82 4.20
CA PRO A 60 20.24 14.25 3.84
C PRO A 60 20.47 14.16 2.33
N SER A 61 21.48 14.86 1.82
CA SER A 61 21.86 14.84 0.41
C SER A 61 22.12 13.41 -0.09
N GLU A 62 21.90 13.17 -1.37
CA GLU A 62 22.06 11.86 -2.00
C GLU A 62 23.42 11.21 -1.73
N GLY A 63 24.51 11.99 -1.79
CA GLY A 63 25.85 11.49 -1.50
C GLY A 63 26.02 10.93 -0.07
N LEU A 64 25.31 11.47 0.91
CA LEU A 64 25.31 10.95 2.28
C LEU A 64 24.39 9.73 2.46
N ARG A 65 23.38 9.58 1.61
CA ARG A 65 22.44 8.44 1.68
C ARG A 65 23.00 7.17 1.06
N VAL A 66 23.77 7.30 -0.03
CA VAL A 66 24.30 6.15 -0.78
C VAL A 66 25.68 5.69 -0.29
N ASP A 67 26.42 6.53 0.43
CA ASP A 67 27.73 6.21 1.01
C ASP A 67 27.70 6.30 2.54
N PRO A 68 27.49 5.18 3.26
CA PRO A 68 27.51 5.16 4.73
C PRO A 68 28.81 5.69 5.33
N ALA A 69 29.95 5.48 4.65
CA ALA A 69 31.23 5.99 5.13
C ALA A 69 31.32 7.52 5.00
N ALA A 70 30.79 8.10 3.93
CA ALA A 70 30.65 9.56 3.80
C ALA A 70 29.70 10.12 4.85
N ALA A 71 28.58 9.44 5.11
CA ALA A 71 27.63 9.82 6.15
C ALA A 71 28.28 9.86 7.53
N LEU A 72 29.01 8.81 7.91
CA LEU A 72 29.73 8.76 9.18
C LEU A 72 30.79 9.86 9.29
N ARG A 73 31.58 10.09 8.22
CA ARG A 73 32.56 11.20 8.20
C ARG A 73 31.90 12.57 8.40
N ALA A 74 30.76 12.82 7.71
CA ALA A 74 30.01 14.06 7.85
C ALA A 74 29.46 14.26 9.27
N LEU A 75 29.07 13.15 9.94
CA LEU A 75 28.66 13.14 11.36
C LEU A 75 29.88 13.18 12.32
N GLY A 76 31.08 13.15 11.80
CA GLY A 76 32.33 13.12 12.58
C GLY A 76 32.54 11.81 13.31
N ALA A 77 31.93 10.72 12.85
CA ALA A 77 32.07 9.38 13.40
C ALA A 77 33.02 8.53 12.55
N THR A 78 33.73 7.61 13.19
CA THR A 78 34.64 6.67 12.53
C THR A 78 34.04 5.26 12.44
N LYS A 79 32.98 5.01 13.18
CA LYS A 79 32.23 3.74 13.21
C LYS A 79 30.73 4.03 13.27
N PRO A 80 29.88 3.08 12.87
CA PRO A 80 28.43 3.19 13.05
C PRO A 80 28.04 3.41 14.52
N PHE A 81 26.90 4.08 14.72
CA PHE A 81 26.40 4.40 16.05
C PHE A 81 25.75 3.17 16.72
N ASP A 82 26.02 3.00 18.00
CA ASP A 82 25.38 1.94 18.80
C ASP A 82 23.92 2.30 19.13
N VAL A 83 23.61 3.61 19.24
CA VAL A 83 22.27 4.13 19.49
C VAL A 83 22.02 5.38 18.64
N VAL A 84 20.90 5.40 17.94
CA VAL A 84 20.39 6.57 17.21
C VAL A 84 19.04 6.96 17.77
N THR A 85 18.83 8.24 18.06
CA THR A 85 17.55 8.74 18.56
C THR A 85 16.98 9.80 17.62
N SER A 86 15.69 9.70 17.33
CA SER A 86 14.93 10.71 16.58
C SER A 86 13.65 11.05 17.36
N SER A 87 13.58 12.26 17.87
CA SER A 87 12.45 12.71 18.67
C SER A 87 11.88 14.01 18.12
N GLY A 88 10.60 14.01 17.76
CA GLY A 88 9.93 15.20 17.27
C GLY A 88 10.39 15.67 15.88
N VAL A 89 10.93 14.77 15.05
CA VAL A 89 11.49 15.11 13.73
C VAL A 89 10.73 14.41 12.60
N LEU A 90 10.56 13.10 12.68
CA LEU A 90 10.05 12.29 11.58
C LEU A 90 8.61 12.63 11.18
N GLN A 91 7.80 13.16 12.08
CA GLN A 91 6.45 13.62 11.79
C GLN A 91 6.38 14.87 10.89
N HIS A 92 7.50 15.53 10.66
CA HIS A 92 7.59 16.71 9.77
C HIS A 92 8.00 16.35 8.34
N LEU A 93 8.18 15.08 8.06
CA LEU A 93 8.61 14.56 6.77
C LEU A 93 7.40 13.96 6.03
N ASP A 94 7.36 14.14 4.72
CA ASP A 94 6.40 13.41 3.89
C ASP A 94 6.84 11.93 3.70
N ALA A 95 6.05 11.15 2.98
CA ALA A 95 6.28 9.70 2.87
C ALA A 95 7.65 9.35 2.26
N SER A 96 8.13 10.12 1.27
CA SER A 96 9.41 9.84 0.64
C SER A 96 10.58 10.37 1.45
N GLU A 97 10.46 11.56 2.02
CA GLU A 97 11.44 12.14 2.92
C GLU A 97 11.62 11.26 4.16
N LEU A 98 10.51 10.70 4.66
CA LEU A 98 10.51 9.77 5.78
C LEU A 98 11.27 8.49 5.45
N TYR A 99 11.00 7.89 4.27
CA TYR A 99 11.73 6.70 3.82
C TYR A 99 13.23 6.96 3.67
N GLU A 100 13.59 8.04 2.98
CA GLU A 100 14.98 8.42 2.77
C GLU A 100 15.73 8.69 4.08
N THR A 101 15.05 9.34 5.03
CA THR A 101 15.60 9.60 6.36
C THR A 101 15.75 8.32 7.18
N ALA A 102 14.77 7.44 7.16
CA ALA A 102 14.85 6.15 7.84
C ALA A 102 15.94 5.25 7.26
N ALA A 103 16.10 5.22 5.94
CA ALA A 103 17.19 4.51 5.26
C ALA A 103 18.58 5.09 5.65
N PHE A 104 18.69 6.41 5.75
CA PHE A 104 19.91 7.05 6.25
C PHE A 104 20.19 6.66 7.71
N ILE A 105 19.20 6.74 8.60
CA ILE A 105 19.33 6.28 9.99
C ILE A 105 19.81 4.83 10.03
N ALA A 106 19.22 3.96 9.21
CA ALA A 106 19.64 2.57 9.12
C ALA A 106 21.09 2.43 8.66
N SER A 107 21.55 3.23 7.70
CA SER A 107 22.90 3.17 7.15
C SER A 107 23.99 3.54 8.17
N VAL A 108 23.69 4.43 9.10
CA VAL A 108 24.64 4.89 10.13
C VAL A 108 24.51 4.14 11.47
N THR A 109 23.50 3.28 11.61
CA THR A 109 23.31 2.44 12.81
C THR A 109 24.12 1.15 12.69
N GLY A 110 24.83 0.77 13.73
CA GLY A 110 25.68 -0.41 13.77
C GLY A 110 24.89 -1.73 13.81
N GLU A 111 25.60 -2.85 13.61
CA GLU A 111 25.06 -4.19 13.88
C GLU A 111 24.71 -4.29 15.36
N LYS A 112 23.49 -4.78 15.65
CA LYS A 112 22.89 -4.76 17.01
C LYS A 112 22.69 -3.35 17.58
N GLY A 113 22.76 -2.31 16.75
CA GLY A 113 22.46 -0.94 17.14
C GLY A 113 20.98 -0.74 17.42
N ILE A 114 20.67 0.24 18.24
CA ILE A 114 19.31 0.57 18.68
C ILE A 114 18.89 1.89 18.03
N VAL A 115 17.66 1.93 17.52
CA VAL A 115 17.02 3.18 17.07
C VAL A 115 15.81 3.46 17.95
N LEU A 116 15.77 4.68 18.51
CA LEU A 116 14.62 5.18 19.27
C LEU A 116 13.91 6.26 18.44
N VAL A 117 12.62 6.08 18.20
CA VAL A 117 11.78 7.03 17.47
C VAL A 117 10.64 7.48 18.37
N SER A 118 10.54 8.79 18.61
CA SER A 118 9.41 9.38 19.33
C SER A 118 8.63 10.31 18.42
N VAL A 119 7.35 10.01 18.26
CA VAL A 119 6.41 10.77 17.40
C VAL A 119 5.09 11.01 18.13
N PRO A 120 4.37 12.10 17.82
CA PRO A 120 3.02 12.29 18.33
C PRO A 120 2.06 11.30 17.67
N THR A 121 1.08 10.82 18.43
CA THR A 121 0.03 9.90 17.94
C THR A 121 -1.25 10.63 17.57
N GLU A 122 -1.40 11.87 18.02
CA GLU A 122 -2.53 12.75 17.73
C GLU A 122 -1.99 14.18 17.61
N HIS A 123 -2.37 14.88 16.55
CA HIS A 123 -1.98 16.28 16.35
C HIS A 123 -3.07 17.20 16.87
N PRO A 124 -2.73 18.25 17.63
CA PRO A 124 -3.68 19.27 18.04
C PRO A 124 -3.91 20.30 16.92
N GLY A 125 -4.35 19.85 15.74
CA GLY A 125 -4.68 20.76 14.63
C GLY A 125 -3.87 20.51 13.36
N ASP A 126 -4.27 21.16 12.27
CA ASP A 126 -3.74 20.97 10.91
C ASP A 126 -2.37 21.64 10.65
N GLY A 127 -1.68 22.12 11.67
CA GLY A 127 -0.38 22.80 11.52
C GLY A 127 -0.43 24.14 10.76
N SER A 128 -1.60 24.55 10.26
CA SER A 128 -1.76 25.77 9.44
C SER A 128 -1.36 27.04 10.16
N SER A 129 -1.50 27.07 11.49
CA SER A 129 -1.13 28.21 12.33
C SER A 129 0.38 28.36 12.55
N THR A 130 1.16 27.30 12.38
CA THR A 130 2.62 27.30 12.64
C THR A 130 3.47 27.26 11.37
N GLY A 131 2.86 27.08 10.20
CA GLY A 131 3.57 26.89 8.92
C GLY A 131 4.42 25.61 8.86
N ARG A 132 4.24 24.67 9.81
CA ARG A 132 4.96 23.41 9.86
C ARG A 132 4.13 22.31 9.22
N PHE A 133 4.75 21.48 8.40
CA PHE A 133 4.14 20.27 7.89
C PHE A 133 4.09 19.19 8.99
N TYR A 134 2.99 18.47 9.07
CA TYR A 134 2.82 17.28 9.90
C TYR A 134 2.23 16.15 9.07
N SER A 135 2.88 15.00 9.10
CA SER A 135 2.35 13.76 8.51
C SER A 135 1.45 13.04 9.51
N ASP A 136 0.33 12.51 9.03
CA ASP A 136 -0.62 11.73 9.85
C ASP A 136 -0.28 10.23 9.89
N PHE A 137 1.02 9.89 9.87
CA PHE A 137 1.42 8.49 9.92
C PHE A 137 1.23 7.91 11.33
N PRO A 138 0.49 6.79 11.46
CA PRO A 138 0.36 6.10 12.73
C PRO A 138 1.69 5.45 13.14
N ALA A 139 1.87 5.14 14.44
CA ALA A 139 3.06 4.45 14.95
C ALA A 139 3.37 3.15 14.19
N ALA A 140 2.33 2.43 13.76
CA ALA A 140 2.45 1.23 12.93
C ALA A 140 3.15 1.47 11.57
N HIS A 141 3.00 2.64 10.98
CA HIS A 141 3.69 3.00 9.75
C HIS A 141 5.21 3.08 9.96
N TYR A 142 5.65 3.80 10.99
CA TYR A 142 7.06 3.87 11.37
C TYR A 142 7.62 2.48 11.71
N THR A 143 6.86 1.67 12.45
CA THR A 143 7.24 0.29 12.77
C THR A 143 7.49 -0.52 11.50
N SER A 144 6.55 -0.54 10.56
CA SER A 144 6.70 -1.25 9.29
C SER A 144 7.88 -0.73 8.46
N LEU A 145 8.12 0.58 8.49
CA LEU A 145 9.23 1.20 7.78
C LEU A 145 10.59 0.71 8.31
N PHE A 146 10.81 0.78 9.63
CA PHE A 146 12.07 0.34 10.23
C PHE A 146 12.27 -1.17 10.14
N GLU A 147 11.20 -1.96 10.22
CA GLU A 147 11.29 -3.40 10.03
C GLU A 147 11.69 -3.78 8.60
N ARG A 148 11.23 -3.06 7.58
CA ARG A 148 11.71 -3.21 6.19
C ARG A 148 13.21 -2.91 6.04
N LEU A 149 13.75 -2.05 6.90
CA LEU A 149 15.16 -1.66 6.92
C LEU A 149 16.02 -2.58 7.81
N GLY A 150 15.48 -3.71 8.26
CA GLY A 150 16.22 -4.73 9.00
C GLY A 150 16.26 -4.52 10.52
N PHE A 151 15.29 -3.80 11.07
CA PHE A 151 15.13 -3.65 12.51
C PHE A 151 13.92 -4.44 13.01
N SER A 152 13.94 -4.81 14.29
CA SER A 152 12.78 -5.39 15.00
C SER A 152 12.31 -4.43 16.08
N LEU A 153 11.00 -4.19 16.17
CA LEU A 153 10.42 -3.44 17.28
C LEU A 153 10.56 -4.29 18.56
N VAL A 154 11.30 -3.78 19.55
CA VAL A 154 11.54 -4.48 20.83
C VAL A 154 10.79 -3.86 21.99
N ALA A 155 10.41 -2.58 21.89
CA ALA A 155 9.57 -1.92 22.88
C ALA A 155 8.75 -0.79 22.25
N LEU A 156 7.53 -0.59 22.78
CA LEU A 156 6.63 0.50 22.44
C LEU A 156 6.11 1.10 23.75
N SER A 157 6.32 2.41 23.93
CA SER A 157 5.81 3.07 25.14
C SER A 157 4.28 3.19 25.12
N ASP A 158 3.68 3.31 26.29
CA ASP A 158 2.34 3.88 26.41
C ASP A 158 2.35 5.33 25.89
N PRO A 159 1.21 5.85 25.40
CA PRO A 159 1.12 7.24 25.05
C PRO A 159 1.39 8.14 26.24
N ILE A 160 2.33 9.06 26.11
CA ILE A 160 2.68 10.04 27.14
C ILE A 160 2.26 11.41 26.64
N GLU A 161 1.51 12.14 27.48
CA GLU A 161 1.15 13.52 27.21
C GLU A 161 2.39 14.41 27.35
N ALA A 162 2.80 15.06 26.27
CA ALA A 162 3.94 15.97 26.26
C ALA A 162 3.70 17.16 25.31
N GLY A 163 4.40 18.27 25.55
CA GLY A 163 4.30 19.49 24.76
C GLY A 163 3.86 20.70 25.58
N PRO A 164 3.61 21.84 24.94
CA PRO A 164 3.12 23.05 25.60
C PRO A 164 1.80 22.79 26.31
N LYS A 165 1.62 23.32 27.53
CA LYS A 165 0.38 23.15 28.31
C LYS A 165 -0.89 23.58 27.58
N ALA A 166 -0.78 24.48 26.61
CA ALA A 166 -1.91 24.96 25.81
C ALA A 166 -2.36 23.98 24.71
N THR A 167 -1.48 23.10 24.24
CA THR A 167 -1.73 22.12 23.17
C THR A 167 -0.94 20.84 23.43
N PRO A 168 -1.33 20.05 24.44
CA PRO A 168 -0.64 18.80 24.72
C PRO A 168 -0.88 17.80 23.60
N ALA A 169 0.15 17.09 23.20
CA ALA A 169 0.06 15.98 22.26
C ALA A 169 0.39 14.66 22.96
N LEU A 170 -0.24 13.58 22.52
CA LEU A 170 0.09 12.24 22.97
C LEU A 170 1.26 11.73 22.15
N TRP A 171 2.36 11.38 22.80
CA TRP A 171 3.59 10.89 22.20
C TRP A 171 3.80 9.42 22.46
N ARG A 172 4.34 8.73 21.48
CA ARG A 172 4.83 7.36 21.63
C ARG A 172 6.29 7.26 21.26
N THR A 173 7.01 6.43 22.02
CA THR A 173 8.40 6.07 21.72
C THR A 173 8.45 4.60 21.30
N MET A 174 9.04 4.36 20.14
CA MET A 174 9.33 3.06 19.59
C MET A 174 10.82 2.77 19.73
N VAL A 175 11.17 1.58 20.18
CA VAL A 175 12.56 1.12 20.29
C VAL A 175 12.76 -0.02 19.32
N PHE A 176 13.69 0.16 18.41
CA PHE A 176 14.04 -0.82 17.38
C PHE A 176 15.45 -1.35 17.61
N LEU A 177 15.63 -2.64 17.48
CA LEU A 177 16.93 -3.32 17.50
C LEU A 177 17.26 -3.78 16.09
N ARG A 178 18.48 -3.46 15.61
CA ARG A 178 18.97 -4.00 14.34
C ARG A 178 19.33 -5.46 14.48
N GLU A 179 18.61 -6.33 13.80
CA GLU A 179 18.87 -7.77 13.80
C GLU A 179 19.56 -8.16 12.49
N THR A 180 20.84 -8.52 12.58
CA THR A 180 21.54 -9.14 11.44
C THR A 180 21.13 -10.60 11.32
N GLY A 181 20.55 -10.97 10.17
CA GLY A 181 20.35 -12.39 9.80
C GLY A 181 19.03 -13.05 10.19
N ARG A 182 18.08 -12.35 10.79
CA ARG A 182 16.72 -12.88 10.90
C ARG A 182 15.88 -12.50 9.69
N VAL A 183 15.85 -13.41 8.71
CA VAL A 183 14.64 -13.56 7.90
C VAL A 183 13.58 -14.08 8.87
N ARG A 184 12.64 -13.24 9.29
CA ARG A 184 11.42 -13.75 9.95
C ARG A 184 10.81 -14.74 8.97
N ALA A 185 10.84 -16.03 9.33
CA ALA A 185 10.21 -17.06 8.53
C ALA A 185 8.74 -16.67 8.36
N GLY A 186 8.27 -16.61 7.13
CA GLY A 186 6.89 -16.32 6.75
C GLY A 186 5.92 -17.38 7.26
N THR A 187 5.69 -17.41 8.56
CA THR A 187 4.89 -18.44 9.22
C THR A 187 3.42 -18.32 8.89
N SER A 188 2.91 -17.09 8.70
CA SER A 188 1.48 -16.86 8.46
C SER A 188 1.07 -17.23 7.03
N LEU A 189 1.83 -16.77 6.04
CA LEU A 189 1.53 -17.03 4.62
C LEU A 189 1.72 -18.50 4.26
N PHE A 190 2.83 -19.10 4.73
CA PHE A 190 3.12 -20.52 4.55
C PHE A 190 2.04 -21.41 5.19
N GLY A 191 1.58 -21.06 6.41
CA GLY A 191 0.49 -21.74 7.07
C GLY A 191 -0.80 -21.76 6.24
N ILE A 192 -1.17 -20.62 5.61
CA ILE A 192 -2.35 -20.55 4.75
C ILE A 192 -2.18 -21.38 3.47
N VAL A 193 -0.99 -21.31 2.85
CA VAL A 193 -0.72 -21.99 1.58
C VAL A 193 -0.63 -23.49 1.75
N GLU A 194 0.10 -23.99 2.75
CA GLU A 194 0.42 -25.41 2.89
C GLU A 194 -0.42 -26.16 3.93
N GLN A 195 -0.66 -25.56 5.09
CA GLN A 195 -1.24 -26.27 6.23
C GLN A 195 -2.77 -26.20 6.28
N ASP A 196 -3.37 -25.15 5.72
CA ASP A 196 -4.82 -24.99 5.74
C ASP A 196 -5.53 -26.07 4.92
N SER A 197 -6.58 -26.66 5.48
CA SER A 197 -7.46 -27.58 4.76
C SER A 197 -8.11 -26.89 3.55
N LYS A 198 -7.96 -27.47 2.36
CA LYS A 198 -8.46 -26.94 1.08
C LYS A 198 -9.64 -27.79 0.58
N THR A 199 -10.75 -27.71 1.29
CA THR A 199 -12.01 -28.38 0.90
C THR A 199 -12.72 -27.67 -0.25
N ALA A 200 -12.29 -26.43 -0.58
CA ALA A 200 -12.84 -25.61 -1.65
C ALA A 200 -11.74 -24.71 -2.25
N THR A 201 -11.98 -24.22 -3.47
CA THR A 201 -11.03 -23.32 -4.17
C THR A 201 -10.96 -21.91 -3.57
N TYR A 202 -11.83 -21.56 -2.64
CA TYR A 202 -12.00 -20.21 -2.10
C TYR A 202 -10.77 -19.65 -1.38
N LYS A 203 -10.00 -20.49 -0.69
CA LYS A 203 -8.74 -20.03 -0.06
C LYS A 203 -7.69 -19.65 -1.10
N PHE A 204 -7.59 -20.43 -2.18
CA PHE A 204 -6.73 -20.08 -3.31
C PHE A 204 -7.20 -18.79 -4.00
N ALA A 205 -8.51 -18.64 -4.18
CA ALA A 205 -9.08 -17.43 -4.76
C ALA A 205 -8.80 -16.20 -3.89
N LEU A 206 -8.91 -16.30 -2.56
CA LEU A 206 -8.54 -15.21 -1.63
C LEU A 206 -7.06 -14.87 -1.73
N LEU A 207 -6.17 -15.87 -1.68
CA LEU A 207 -4.73 -15.64 -1.79
C LEU A 207 -4.35 -15.02 -3.13
N LYS A 208 -4.92 -15.53 -4.23
CA LYS A 208 -4.69 -14.94 -5.55
C LYS A 208 -5.16 -13.49 -5.62
N THR A 209 -6.35 -13.18 -5.12
CA THR A 209 -6.83 -11.79 -5.11
C THR A 209 -5.99 -10.88 -4.24
N LEU A 210 -5.45 -11.36 -3.12
CA LEU A 210 -4.51 -10.60 -2.28
C LEU A 210 -3.17 -10.35 -2.99
N CYS A 211 -2.65 -11.37 -3.69
CA CYS A 211 -1.44 -11.22 -4.51
C CYS A 211 -1.68 -10.22 -5.66
N ASP A 212 -2.78 -10.38 -6.40
CA ASP A 212 -3.13 -9.52 -7.53
C ASP A 212 -3.34 -8.05 -7.07
N LEU A 213 -4.01 -7.85 -5.92
CA LEU A 213 -4.18 -6.53 -5.33
C LEU A 213 -2.83 -5.92 -4.93
N ASN A 214 -1.97 -6.70 -4.28
CA ASN A 214 -0.65 -6.26 -3.87
C ASN A 214 0.23 -5.88 -5.07
N ILE A 215 0.17 -6.65 -6.16
CA ILE A 215 0.91 -6.36 -7.39
C ILE A 215 0.38 -5.07 -8.02
N ARG A 216 -0.94 -4.92 -8.18
CA ARG A 216 -1.59 -3.74 -8.79
C ARG A 216 -1.38 -2.46 -7.98
N SER A 217 -1.50 -2.55 -6.65
CA SER A 217 -1.27 -1.41 -5.75
C SER A 217 0.21 -1.14 -5.49
N SER A 218 1.10 -1.87 -6.15
CA SER A 218 2.55 -1.83 -5.88
C SER A 218 2.89 -1.96 -4.39
N GLY A 219 2.05 -2.69 -3.64
CA GLY A 219 2.22 -2.91 -2.20
C GLY A 219 1.65 -1.80 -1.32
N GLY A 220 1.04 -0.76 -1.89
CA GLY A 220 0.40 0.32 -1.14
C GLY A 220 -0.74 -0.19 -0.24
N VAL A 221 -0.77 0.25 1.01
CA VAL A 221 -1.75 -0.19 2.02
C VAL A 221 -1.93 0.88 3.10
N ARG A 222 -3.14 0.97 3.65
CA ARG A 222 -3.40 1.86 4.79
C ARG A 222 -3.13 1.15 6.12
N PHE A 223 -2.31 1.74 6.96
CA PHE A 223 -2.16 1.29 8.34
C PHE A 223 -3.33 1.78 9.20
N LEU A 224 -3.79 0.95 10.13
CA LEU A 224 -4.77 1.35 11.11
C LEU A 224 -4.14 2.32 12.12
N SER A 225 -4.88 3.38 12.46
CA SER A 225 -4.50 4.30 13.54
C SER A 225 -4.56 3.61 14.91
N ASP A 226 -3.85 4.17 15.88
CA ASP A 226 -3.89 3.66 17.27
C ASP A 226 -5.30 3.68 17.85
N ALA A 227 -6.13 4.66 17.47
CA ALA A 227 -7.52 4.74 17.90
C ALA A 227 -8.37 3.60 17.31
N GLU A 228 -8.16 3.24 16.05
CA GLU A 228 -8.81 2.09 15.42
C GLU A 228 -8.35 0.78 16.05
N MET A 229 -7.03 0.64 16.32
CA MET A 229 -6.46 -0.53 16.98
C MET A 229 -7.03 -0.72 18.38
N ARG A 230 -7.13 0.34 19.20
CA ARG A 230 -7.76 0.29 20.53
C ARG A 230 -9.23 -0.11 20.47
N ARG A 231 -9.98 0.34 19.45
CA ARG A 231 -11.39 -0.07 19.26
C ARG A 231 -11.53 -1.56 18.94
N ILE A 232 -10.58 -2.12 18.18
CA ILE A 232 -10.52 -3.57 17.94
C ILE A 232 -10.29 -4.30 19.26
N ALA A 233 -9.36 -3.81 20.08
CA ALA A 233 -9.04 -4.38 21.39
C ALA A 233 -10.20 -4.25 22.38
N GLY A 234 -10.84 -3.09 22.45
CA GLY A 234 -11.90 -2.78 23.41
C GLY A 234 -13.23 -3.50 23.15
N SER A 235 -13.42 -4.10 21.98
CA SER A 235 -14.58 -4.96 21.69
C SER A 235 -14.51 -6.31 22.43
N THR A 236 -13.36 -6.62 23.07
CA THR A 236 -13.20 -7.79 23.92
C THR A 236 -13.45 -7.43 25.37
N LYS A 237 -14.58 -7.86 25.94
CA LYS A 237 -15.03 -7.59 27.33
C LYS A 237 -14.19 -8.26 28.41
N SER A 238 -12.96 -8.69 28.17
CA SER A 238 -12.13 -9.41 29.16
C SER A 238 -10.72 -8.82 29.21
N ALA A 239 -10.29 -8.45 30.42
CA ALA A 239 -8.92 -8.12 30.88
C ALA A 239 -8.15 -7.11 29.97
N ALA A 240 -8.45 -5.83 30.13
CA ALA A 240 -8.09 -4.75 29.21
C ALA A 240 -6.59 -4.40 29.10
N SER A 241 -5.69 -4.83 29.97
CA SER A 241 -4.30 -4.33 29.93
C SER A 241 -3.37 -5.16 29.04
N ASP A 242 -3.36 -6.47 29.17
CA ASP A 242 -2.40 -7.34 28.46
C ASP A 242 -2.81 -7.63 27.00
N ALA A 243 -4.11 -7.78 26.74
CA ALA A 243 -4.62 -7.96 25.38
C ALA A 243 -4.49 -6.69 24.53
N THR A 244 -4.67 -5.52 25.13
CA THR A 244 -4.50 -4.21 24.45
C THR A 244 -3.05 -3.99 24.05
N LEU A 245 -2.09 -4.29 24.92
CA LEU A 245 -0.66 -4.18 24.62
C LEU A 245 -0.24 -5.15 23.51
N ARG A 246 -0.74 -6.38 23.50
CA ARG A 246 -0.46 -7.37 22.44
C ARG A 246 -1.02 -6.94 21.08
N ILE A 247 -2.23 -6.37 21.05
CA ILE A 247 -2.85 -5.89 19.79
C ILE A 247 -2.14 -4.66 19.26
N LEU A 248 -1.68 -3.76 20.13
CA LEU A 248 -0.89 -2.60 19.72
C LEU A 248 0.52 -3.00 19.25
N ALA A 249 1.05 -4.13 19.74
CA ALA A 249 2.32 -4.71 19.29
C ALA A 249 2.21 -5.44 17.93
N ASP A 250 0.99 -5.73 17.44
CA ASP A 250 0.74 -6.38 16.13
C ASP A 250 0.02 -5.41 15.19
N PRO A 251 0.76 -4.53 14.48
CA PRO A 251 0.17 -3.53 13.61
C PRO A 251 -0.67 -4.19 12.51
N ARG A 252 -1.83 -3.59 12.24
CA ARG A 252 -2.74 -4.07 11.20
C ARG A 252 -2.87 -3.08 10.07
N VAL A 253 -3.11 -3.64 8.89
CA VAL A 253 -3.36 -2.91 7.67
C VAL A 253 -4.80 -3.13 7.20
N ALA A 254 -5.29 -2.17 6.44
CA ALA A 254 -6.60 -2.22 5.82
C ALA A 254 -6.49 -2.00 4.31
N VAL A 255 -7.19 -2.84 3.56
CA VAL A 255 -7.39 -2.67 2.13
C VAL A 255 -8.88 -2.58 1.83
N PRO A 256 -9.31 -1.80 0.81
CA PRO A 256 -10.72 -1.77 0.42
C PRO A 256 -11.23 -3.17 0.09
N PHE A 257 -12.24 -3.64 0.83
CA PHE A 257 -12.75 -5.00 0.61
C PHE A 257 -13.42 -5.15 -0.76
N TYR A 258 -13.94 -4.06 -1.33
CA TYR A 258 -14.42 -4.07 -2.70
C TYR A 258 -13.33 -4.44 -3.72
N GLY A 259 -12.08 -4.02 -3.53
CA GLY A 259 -10.98 -4.43 -4.40
C GLY A 259 -10.77 -5.95 -4.43
N ILE A 260 -10.90 -6.61 -3.27
CA ILE A 260 -10.88 -8.08 -3.19
C ILE A 260 -12.09 -8.69 -3.92
N VAL A 261 -13.28 -8.14 -3.73
CA VAL A 261 -14.51 -8.59 -4.38
C VAL A 261 -14.42 -8.44 -5.90
N GLU A 262 -13.92 -7.31 -6.38
CA GLU A 262 -13.75 -7.04 -7.82
C GLU A 262 -12.74 -8.01 -8.46
N LEU A 263 -11.59 -8.20 -7.85
CA LEU A 263 -10.59 -9.17 -8.33
C LEU A 263 -11.09 -10.61 -8.27
N TRP A 264 -11.89 -10.95 -7.27
CA TRP A 264 -12.58 -12.22 -7.20
C TRP A 264 -13.50 -12.41 -8.40
N ILE A 265 -14.34 -11.41 -8.71
CA ILE A 265 -15.22 -11.41 -9.87
C ILE A 265 -14.41 -11.57 -11.16
N GLU A 266 -13.29 -10.83 -11.32
CA GLU A 266 -12.41 -10.95 -12.48
C GLU A 266 -11.86 -12.35 -12.68
N ASN A 267 -11.32 -12.97 -11.60
CA ASN A 267 -10.73 -14.30 -11.67
C ASN A 267 -11.77 -15.35 -12.05
N TYR A 268 -12.97 -15.29 -11.46
CA TYR A 268 -14.06 -16.19 -11.82
C TYR A 268 -14.67 -15.87 -13.19
N TRP A 269 -14.72 -14.60 -13.61
CA TRP A 269 -15.11 -14.23 -14.95
C TRP A 269 -14.25 -14.92 -16.01
N ARG A 270 -12.95 -14.86 -15.86
CA ARG A 270 -12.00 -15.50 -16.80
C ARG A 270 -12.16 -17.01 -16.84
N LEU A 271 -12.44 -17.64 -15.71
CA LEU A 271 -12.70 -19.07 -15.67
C LEU A 271 -13.96 -19.45 -16.44
N TYR A 272 -15.01 -18.63 -16.33
CA TYR A 272 -16.35 -18.98 -16.81
C TYR A 272 -16.71 -18.42 -18.20
N ALA A 273 -16.14 -17.29 -18.59
CA ALA A 273 -16.55 -16.63 -19.82
C ALA A 273 -16.44 -17.49 -21.08
N PRO A 274 -15.38 -18.30 -21.28
CA PRO A 274 -15.27 -19.17 -22.44
C PRO A 274 -16.43 -20.18 -22.53
N GLU A 275 -16.85 -20.76 -21.42
CA GLU A 275 -17.90 -21.77 -21.36
C GLU A 275 -19.28 -21.15 -21.55
N VAL A 276 -19.53 -20.00 -20.89
CA VAL A 276 -20.84 -19.32 -20.94
C VAL A 276 -21.13 -18.75 -22.32
N VAL A 277 -20.09 -18.28 -23.03
CA VAL A 277 -20.22 -17.69 -24.38
C VAL A 277 -20.19 -18.78 -25.46
N GLY A 278 -19.38 -19.83 -25.28
CA GLY A 278 -19.18 -20.90 -26.26
C GLY A 278 -20.31 -21.93 -26.32
N ALA A 279 -21.09 -22.09 -25.25
CA ALA A 279 -22.20 -23.04 -25.16
C ALA A 279 -23.48 -22.39 -24.62
N PRO A 280 -24.19 -21.61 -25.44
CA PRO A 280 -25.45 -21.01 -24.98
C PRO A 280 -26.52 -22.09 -24.77
N GLY A 281 -26.67 -22.55 -23.55
CA GLY A 281 -27.81 -23.40 -23.18
C GLY A 281 -27.52 -24.57 -22.24
N ASN A 282 -26.30 -25.08 -22.17
CA ASN A 282 -25.98 -26.29 -21.38
C ASN A 282 -24.63 -26.19 -20.63
N SER A 283 -24.36 -25.08 -19.99
CA SER A 283 -23.19 -24.98 -19.14
C SER A 283 -23.43 -25.56 -17.73
N ASP A 284 -23.84 -26.84 -17.69
CA ASP A 284 -23.77 -27.65 -16.46
C ASP A 284 -22.32 -28.07 -16.16
N ASP A 285 -21.37 -27.48 -16.86
CA ASP A 285 -19.99 -27.87 -16.84
C ASP A 285 -19.30 -27.53 -15.51
N GLU A 286 -18.68 -28.50 -14.96
CA GLU A 286 -18.33 -28.63 -13.54
C GLU A 286 -16.93 -28.12 -13.17
N ILE A 287 -16.17 -27.45 -14.10
CA ILE A 287 -14.95 -26.68 -13.75
C ILE A 287 -15.20 -25.75 -12.56
N LEU A 288 -16.42 -25.54 -12.33
CA LEU A 288 -17.07 -24.41 -11.71
C LEU A 288 -17.54 -24.74 -10.31
N LYS A 289 -17.40 -25.98 -9.88
CA LYS A 289 -17.69 -26.36 -8.50
C LYS A 289 -16.51 -25.94 -7.65
N ALA A 290 -16.69 -24.81 -6.97
CA ALA A 290 -15.73 -24.34 -5.97
C ALA A 290 -15.55 -25.33 -4.80
N ALA A 291 -16.38 -26.39 -4.73
CA ALA A 291 -16.30 -27.45 -3.74
C ALA A 291 -16.89 -28.76 -4.30
N PRO A 292 -16.40 -29.94 -3.84
CA PRO A 292 -16.97 -31.22 -4.17
C PRO A 292 -18.44 -31.27 -3.71
N ARG A 293 -19.28 -32.10 -4.39
CA ARG A 293 -20.65 -32.40 -3.93
C ARG A 293 -20.56 -32.85 -2.47
N GLN A 294 -21.09 -32.07 -1.55
CA GLN A 294 -21.46 -32.63 -0.26
C GLN A 294 -22.60 -33.59 -0.48
N VAL A 295 -22.49 -34.78 0.10
CA VAL A 295 -23.52 -35.81 0.03
C VAL A 295 -24.83 -35.18 0.46
N GLY A 296 -25.77 -34.99 -0.49
CA GLY A 296 -27.10 -34.43 -0.24
C GLY A 296 -27.40 -33.00 -0.70
N GLY A 297 -26.45 -32.25 -1.29
CA GLY A 297 -26.67 -30.85 -1.68
C GLY A 297 -26.04 -30.43 -2.99
N ASN A 298 -26.83 -30.27 -4.01
CA ASN A 298 -26.41 -29.78 -5.35
C ASN A 298 -26.43 -28.26 -5.42
N ARG A 299 -25.88 -27.55 -4.39
CA ARG A 299 -25.94 -26.08 -4.38
C ARG A 299 -24.68 -25.49 -5.03
N ARG A 300 -24.86 -24.88 -6.21
CA ARG A 300 -23.91 -23.96 -6.80
C ARG A 300 -23.68 -22.79 -5.84
N PRO A 301 -22.44 -22.20 -5.79
CA PRO A 301 -22.22 -20.96 -5.06
C PRO A 301 -23.21 -19.87 -5.51
N GLY A 302 -23.77 -19.13 -4.55
CA GLY A 302 -24.84 -18.17 -4.84
C GLY A 302 -24.45 -17.02 -5.78
N PHE A 303 -23.15 -16.78 -6.01
CA PHE A 303 -22.66 -15.76 -6.92
C PHE A 303 -22.59 -16.23 -8.39
N VAL A 304 -22.66 -17.53 -8.67
CA VAL A 304 -22.46 -18.08 -10.02
C VAL A 304 -23.56 -17.62 -10.98
N GLU A 305 -24.82 -17.72 -10.60
CA GLU A 305 -25.94 -17.32 -11.46
C GLU A 305 -25.92 -15.80 -11.79
N PRO A 306 -25.74 -14.88 -10.82
CA PRO A 306 -25.55 -13.46 -11.14
C PRO A 306 -24.33 -13.20 -12.05
N LEU A 307 -23.23 -13.93 -11.85
CA LEU A 307 -22.04 -13.81 -12.66
C LEU A 307 -22.30 -14.24 -14.11
N PHE A 308 -22.95 -15.40 -14.31
CA PHE A 308 -23.33 -15.90 -15.65
C PHE A 308 -24.26 -14.94 -16.40
N GLY A 309 -25.23 -14.36 -15.67
CA GLY A 309 -26.12 -13.34 -16.24
C GLY A 309 -25.35 -12.17 -16.84
N LEU A 310 -24.35 -11.65 -16.11
CA LEU A 310 -23.51 -10.55 -16.57
C LEU A 310 -22.55 -10.98 -17.69
N ILE A 311 -21.93 -12.17 -17.61
CA ILE A 311 -21.08 -12.69 -18.68
C ILE A 311 -21.86 -12.75 -20.01
N ARG A 312 -23.09 -13.27 -20.00
CA ARG A 312 -23.96 -13.29 -21.19
C ARG A 312 -24.31 -11.88 -21.68
N ALA A 313 -24.68 -10.98 -20.76
CA ALA A 313 -25.08 -9.61 -21.10
C ALA A 313 -23.95 -8.80 -21.75
N TYR A 314 -22.71 -9.13 -21.46
CA TYR A 314 -21.51 -8.51 -22.01
C TYR A 314 -20.76 -9.39 -23.02
N SER A 315 -21.33 -10.54 -23.41
CA SER A 315 -20.70 -11.49 -24.35
C SER A 315 -19.28 -11.89 -23.93
N GLY A 316 -19.04 -12.05 -22.63
CA GLY A 316 -17.74 -12.39 -22.08
C GLY A 316 -16.77 -11.22 -21.92
N ASP A 317 -17.08 -10.03 -22.43
CA ASP A 317 -16.22 -8.86 -22.39
C ASP A 317 -16.26 -8.15 -21.03
N LEU A 318 -15.35 -8.54 -20.13
CA LEU A 318 -15.17 -7.93 -18.81
C LEU A 318 -14.76 -6.46 -18.89
N TRP A 319 -13.96 -6.10 -19.91
CA TRP A 319 -13.51 -4.73 -20.09
C TRP A 319 -14.68 -3.79 -20.36
N ARG A 320 -15.62 -4.22 -21.16
CA ARG A 320 -16.83 -3.45 -21.45
C ARG A 320 -17.69 -3.25 -20.20
N LEU A 321 -17.85 -4.26 -19.37
CA LEU A 321 -18.52 -4.13 -18.07
C LEU A 321 -17.81 -3.10 -17.18
N LYS A 322 -16.49 -3.22 -17.04
CA LYS A 322 -15.69 -2.27 -16.25
C LYS A 322 -15.82 -0.84 -16.77
N ARG A 323 -15.73 -0.66 -18.08
CA ARG A 323 -15.90 0.67 -18.70
C ARG A 323 -17.25 1.28 -18.34
N ASP A 324 -18.34 0.54 -18.44
CA ASP A 324 -19.68 1.04 -18.11
C ASP A 324 -19.79 1.39 -16.61
N LEU A 325 -19.22 0.56 -15.72
CA LEU A 325 -19.20 0.79 -14.28
C LEU A 325 -18.37 2.05 -13.93
N TYR A 326 -17.15 2.15 -14.43
CA TYR A 326 -16.22 3.23 -14.08
C TYR A 326 -16.55 4.57 -14.75
N SER A 327 -17.20 4.55 -15.92
CA SER A 327 -17.71 5.78 -16.55
C SER A 327 -18.97 6.35 -15.88
N GLY A 328 -19.52 5.67 -14.88
CA GLY A 328 -20.76 6.09 -14.22
C GLY A 328 -22.02 5.90 -15.09
N ALA A 329 -21.95 5.05 -16.14
CA ALA A 329 -23.07 4.81 -17.06
C ALA A 329 -24.35 4.30 -16.37
N TRP A 330 -24.25 3.83 -15.13
CA TRP A 330 -25.35 3.32 -14.31
C TRP A 330 -25.84 4.30 -13.25
N THR A 331 -25.28 5.49 -13.16
CA THR A 331 -25.72 6.52 -12.22
C THR A 331 -27.11 7.03 -12.57
N ASP A 332 -27.85 7.52 -11.59
CA ASP A 332 -29.18 8.09 -11.85
C ASP A 332 -29.09 9.29 -12.80
N ALA A 333 -28.01 10.08 -12.76
CA ALA A 333 -27.75 11.17 -13.69
C ALA A 333 -27.58 10.69 -15.13
N ALA A 334 -26.91 9.56 -15.36
CA ALA A 334 -26.73 8.97 -16.68
C ALA A 334 -27.99 8.26 -17.20
N LEU A 335 -28.81 7.72 -16.29
CA LEU A 335 -30.04 6.99 -16.64
C LEU A 335 -31.22 7.90 -16.95
N LEU A 336 -31.35 9.03 -16.24
CA LEU A 336 -32.50 9.93 -16.37
C LEU A 336 -32.76 10.43 -17.81
N PRO A 337 -31.76 10.87 -18.60
CA PRO A 337 -31.97 11.24 -20.00
C PRO A 337 -32.46 10.06 -20.84
N LEU A 338 -31.89 8.87 -20.63
CA LEU A 338 -32.24 7.67 -21.39
C LEU A 338 -33.69 7.23 -21.22
N GLN A 339 -34.29 7.51 -20.08
CA GLN A 339 -35.70 7.19 -19.83
C GLN A 339 -36.64 7.74 -20.91
N ARG A 340 -36.26 8.90 -21.50
CA ARG A 340 -37.05 9.57 -22.54
C ARG A 340 -36.51 9.30 -23.95
N THR A 341 -35.18 9.22 -24.12
CA THR A 341 -34.53 9.15 -25.43
C THR A 341 -34.36 7.72 -25.92
N ASP A 342 -34.12 6.75 -25.01
CA ASP A 342 -33.98 5.32 -25.31
C ASP A 342 -34.42 4.48 -24.09
N PRO A 343 -35.75 4.25 -23.92
CA PRO A 343 -36.28 3.48 -22.82
C PRO A 343 -35.74 2.05 -22.74
N ALA A 344 -35.42 1.42 -23.87
CA ALA A 344 -34.90 0.06 -23.89
C ALA A 344 -33.48 -0.02 -23.28
N GLU A 345 -32.61 0.94 -23.64
CA GLU A 345 -31.27 1.04 -23.06
C GLU A 345 -31.33 1.48 -21.59
N HIS A 346 -32.25 2.38 -21.22
CA HIS A 346 -32.51 2.72 -19.83
C HIS A 346 -32.80 1.45 -18.99
N ASP A 347 -33.80 0.66 -19.42
CA ASP A 347 -34.21 -0.56 -18.70
C ASP A 347 -33.10 -1.61 -18.66
N ARG A 348 -32.34 -1.72 -19.74
CA ARG A 348 -31.16 -2.58 -19.79
C ARG A 348 -30.13 -2.18 -18.74
N ARG A 349 -29.75 -0.90 -18.67
CA ARG A 349 -28.75 -0.41 -17.69
C ARG A 349 -29.23 -0.52 -16.25
N VAL A 350 -30.51 -0.27 -16.00
CA VAL A 350 -31.13 -0.45 -14.67
C VAL A 350 -31.01 -1.91 -14.22
N ARG A 351 -31.27 -2.89 -15.12
CA ARG A 351 -31.10 -4.31 -14.84
C ARG A 351 -29.64 -4.66 -14.56
N LEU A 352 -28.70 -4.22 -15.42
CA LEU A 352 -27.26 -4.48 -15.26
C LEU A 352 -26.72 -3.94 -13.94
N ARG A 353 -27.13 -2.72 -13.53
CA ARG A 353 -26.82 -2.15 -12.21
C ARG A 353 -27.32 -3.06 -11.08
N ALA A 354 -28.55 -3.53 -11.15
CA ALA A 354 -29.12 -4.39 -10.13
C ALA A 354 -28.42 -5.75 -10.06
N ASP A 355 -28.12 -6.35 -11.21
CA ASP A 355 -27.45 -7.65 -11.30
C ASP A 355 -26.01 -7.55 -10.78
N TYR A 356 -25.27 -6.48 -11.11
CA TYR A 356 -23.93 -6.25 -10.59
C TYR A 356 -23.94 -6.00 -9.07
N ALA A 357 -24.88 -5.21 -8.58
CA ALA A 357 -25.03 -5.00 -7.13
C ALA A 357 -25.36 -6.30 -6.37
N LYS A 358 -26.16 -7.17 -6.96
CA LYS A 358 -26.46 -8.51 -6.44
C LYS A 358 -25.21 -9.38 -6.45
N LEU A 359 -24.45 -9.39 -7.55
CA LEU A 359 -23.19 -10.12 -7.67
C LEU A 359 -22.19 -9.68 -6.59
N VAL A 360 -21.91 -8.38 -6.48
CA VAL A 360 -20.99 -7.81 -5.47
C VAL A 360 -21.42 -8.22 -4.06
N THR A 361 -22.70 -8.09 -3.73
CA THR A 361 -23.23 -8.45 -2.40
C THR A 361 -23.03 -9.94 -2.10
N THR A 362 -23.29 -10.79 -3.08
CA THR A 362 -23.20 -12.25 -2.91
C THR A 362 -21.75 -12.71 -2.82
N VAL A 363 -20.85 -12.13 -3.64
CA VAL A 363 -19.41 -12.40 -3.57
C VAL A 363 -18.84 -11.91 -2.24
N ALA A 364 -19.16 -10.68 -1.83
CA ALA A 364 -18.70 -10.13 -0.55
C ALA A 364 -19.11 -11.03 0.63
N HIS A 365 -20.35 -11.50 0.63
CA HIS A 365 -20.83 -12.47 1.63
C HIS A 365 -20.06 -13.79 1.56
N THR A 366 -19.88 -14.35 0.37
CA THR A 366 -19.16 -15.63 0.17
C THR A 366 -17.71 -15.53 0.64
N VAL A 367 -17.00 -14.44 0.29
CA VAL A 367 -15.61 -14.22 0.70
C VAL A 367 -15.50 -14.04 2.21
N LYS A 368 -16.40 -13.25 2.81
CA LYS A 368 -16.42 -12.97 4.24
C LYS A 368 -16.69 -14.21 5.08
N GLU A 369 -17.77 -14.94 4.77
CA GLU A 369 -18.21 -16.10 5.56
C GLU A 369 -17.45 -17.40 5.21
N GLY A 370 -16.73 -17.42 4.09
CA GLY A 370 -15.89 -18.52 3.67
C GLY A 370 -14.41 -18.27 4.00
N PRO A 371 -13.57 -17.93 3.01
CA PRO A 371 -12.12 -17.93 3.17
C PRO A 371 -11.60 -16.91 4.18
N VAL A 372 -12.22 -15.73 4.32
CA VAL A 372 -11.82 -14.72 5.33
C VAL A 372 -12.01 -15.26 6.73
N ARG A 373 -13.11 -15.99 6.98
CA ARG A 373 -13.41 -16.54 8.30
C ARG A 373 -12.50 -17.70 8.70
N TYR A 374 -12.05 -18.52 7.72
CA TYR A 374 -11.36 -19.77 7.97
C TYR A 374 -9.89 -19.78 7.58
N ALA A 375 -9.36 -18.76 6.90
CA ALA A 375 -7.97 -18.70 6.51
C ALA A 375 -7.03 -18.48 7.72
N GLY A 376 -5.90 -19.19 7.73
CA GLY A 376 -4.90 -19.10 8.80
C GLY A 376 -5.29 -19.77 10.11
N ASN A 377 -6.40 -20.53 10.12
CA ASN A 377 -6.87 -21.21 11.30
C ASN A 377 -6.94 -22.73 11.04
N SER A 378 -6.05 -23.46 11.66
CA SER A 378 -6.14 -24.93 11.79
C SER A 378 -7.14 -25.35 12.86
N LEU A 379 -7.83 -24.40 13.49
CA LEU A 379 -8.76 -24.62 14.59
C LEU A 379 -10.11 -25.15 14.09
N SER A 380 -10.78 -25.97 14.90
CA SER A 380 -12.11 -26.48 14.60
C SER A 380 -13.14 -25.34 14.53
N GLU A 381 -14.18 -25.51 13.72
CA GLU A 381 -15.26 -24.54 13.53
C GLU A 381 -15.89 -24.04 14.85
N LYS A 382 -15.96 -24.91 15.88
CA LYS A 382 -16.49 -24.56 17.19
C LYS A 382 -15.60 -23.57 17.97
N LEU A 383 -14.28 -23.67 17.81
CA LEU A 383 -13.33 -22.74 18.42
C LEU A 383 -13.30 -21.40 17.68
N LEU A 384 -13.48 -21.39 16.36
CA LEU A 384 -13.51 -20.17 15.53
C LEU A 384 -14.70 -19.27 15.83
N THR A 385 -15.84 -19.82 16.29
CA THR A 385 -17.00 -19.03 16.71
C THR A 385 -16.77 -18.26 18.01
N VAL A 386 -15.80 -18.66 18.81
CA VAL A 386 -15.45 -18.04 20.12
C VAL A 386 -14.36 -16.99 19.96
N LEU A 387 -13.58 -17.03 18.87
CA LEU A 387 -12.54 -16.02 18.63
C LEU A 387 -13.16 -14.65 18.36
N SER A 388 -12.74 -13.65 19.14
CA SER A 388 -13.06 -12.25 18.82
C SER A 388 -12.43 -11.83 17.49
N ASP A 389 -12.97 -10.80 16.84
CA ASP A 389 -12.41 -10.25 15.59
C ASP A 389 -10.94 -9.81 15.74
N ALA A 390 -10.51 -9.49 16.97
CA ALA A 390 -9.14 -9.15 17.30
C ALA A 390 -8.15 -10.32 17.12
N ASN A 391 -8.61 -11.55 17.31
CA ASN A 391 -7.78 -12.75 17.24
C ASN A 391 -7.88 -13.48 15.91
N ARG A 392 -8.70 -12.96 14.95
CA ARG A 392 -8.77 -13.51 13.61
C ARG A 392 -7.67 -12.94 12.73
N LEU A 393 -7.14 -13.78 11.84
CA LEU A 393 -6.15 -13.35 10.86
C LEU A 393 -6.74 -12.24 9.96
N PHE A 394 -7.95 -12.47 9.44
CA PHE A 394 -8.69 -11.53 8.61
C PHE A 394 -10.00 -11.10 9.25
N SER A 395 -10.36 -9.83 9.12
CA SER A 395 -11.69 -9.32 9.50
C SER A 395 -12.18 -8.28 8.50
N VAL A 396 -13.49 -8.22 8.26
CA VAL A 396 -14.12 -7.20 7.39
C VAL A 396 -14.83 -6.18 8.26
N ARG A 397 -14.51 -4.89 8.05
CA ARG A 397 -15.04 -3.76 8.83
C ARG A 397 -15.72 -2.73 7.93
N PRO A 398 -16.80 -2.08 8.39
CA PRO A 398 -17.35 -0.93 7.69
C PRO A 398 -16.40 0.27 7.83
N TYR A 399 -16.40 1.17 6.86
CA TYR A 399 -15.76 2.49 7.02
C TYR A 399 -16.47 3.29 8.12
N GLU A 400 -15.72 3.90 9.02
CA GLU A 400 -16.25 4.60 10.19
C GLU A 400 -17.14 5.80 9.83
N ASN A 401 -16.73 6.59 8.85
CA ASN A 401 -17.46 7.79 8.42
C ASN A 401 -18.80 7.47 7.74
N VAL A 402 -18.97 6.24 7.23
CA VAL A 402 -20.19 5.83 6.52
C VAL A 402 -21.27 5.31 7.48
N ALA A 403 -20.90 4.84 8.66
CA ALA A 403 -21.88 4.41 9.68
C ALA A 403 -22.81 5.55 10.10
N ASN A 404 -22.32 6.79 10.12
CA ASN A 404 -23.09 8.01 10.43
C ASN A 404 -23.88 8.55 9.23
N ALA A 405 -23.42 8.33 7.99
CA ALA A 405 -24.09 8.77 6.77
C ALA A 405 -25.24 7.84 6.32
N ARG A 406 -25.25 6.57 6.76
CA ARG A 406 -26.26 5.56 6.37
C ARG A 406 -27.67 5.81 6.92
N LYS A 407 -27.85 6.75 7.85
CA LYS A 407 -29.18 7.07 8.38
C LYS A 407 -30.08 7.86 7.40
N GLY A 408 -29.59 8.25 6.23
CA GLY A 408 -30.28 9.19 5.35
C GLY A 408 -30.72 8.72 3.96
N ARG A 409 -30.06 7.79 3.26
CA ARG A 409 -30.49 7.34 1.91
C ARG A 409 -29.92 5.97 1.53
N ALA A 410 -30.81 5.00 1.34
CA ALA A 410 -30.50 3.76 0.61
C ALA A 410 -30.42 4.07 -0.90
N THR A 411 -29.38 4.75 -1.36
CA THR A 411 -29.11 4.89 -2.80
C THR A 411 -28.68 3.55 -3.36
N LYS A 412 -29.24 3.16 -4.50
CA LYS A 412 -28.81 1.96 -5.22
C LYS A 412 -27.35 2.18 -5.68
N PRO A 413 -26.39 1.32 -5.34
CA PRO A 413 -25.00 1.51 -5.73
C PRO A 413 -24.87 1.47 -7.25
N ALA A 414 -24.11 2.39 -7.81
CA ALA A 414 -23.96 2.59 -9.24
C ALA A 414 -22.51 2.81 -9.70
N THR A 415 -21.61 3.12 -8.76
CA THR A 415 -20.21 3.43 -9.02
C THR A 415 -19.28 2.53 -8.18
N PRO A 416 -18.00 2.37 -8.57
CA PRO A 416 -17.01 1.67 -7.75
C PRO A 416 -16.92 2.22 -6.33
N GLU A 417 -17.05 3.55 -6.16
CA GLU A 417 -17.02 4.20 -4.84
C GLU A 417 -18.20 3.81 -3.97
N ASP A 418 -19.42 3.73 -4.54
CA ASP A 418 -20.59 3.25 -3.80
C ASP A 418 -20.38 1.82 -3.28
N PHE A 419 -19.78 0.95 -4.12
CA PHE A 419 -19.46 -0.42 -3.75
C PHE A 419 -18.35 -0.48 -2.71
N ARG A 420 -17.30 0.37 -2.84
CA ARG A 420 -16.21 0.47 -1.87
C ARG A 420 -16.76 0.82 -0.49
N LEU A 421 -17.56 1.88 -0.40
CA LEU A 421 -18.19 2.33 0.84
C LEU A 421 -19.12 1.27 1.45
N ARG A 422 -19.79 0.50 0.60
CA ARG A 422 -20.74 -0.55 1.04
C ARG A 422 -20.03 -1.79 1.56
N CYS A 423 -18.93 -2.21 0.92
CA CYS A 423 -18.20 -3.41 1.27
C CYS A 423 -17.33 -3.24 2.52
N GLY A 424 -16.82 -2.02 2.78
CA GLY A 424 -15.91 -1.77 3.88
C GLY A 424 -14.46 -2.15 3.57
N GLU A 425 -13.71 -2.47 4.60
CA GLU A 425 -12.28 -2.77 4.53
C GLU A 425 -11.99 -4.18 5.04
N LEU A 426 -11.06 -4.88 4.37
CA LEU A 426 -10.44 -6.10 4.88
C LEU A 426 -9.22 -5.70 5.72
N VAL A 427 -9.22 -6.12 6.98
CA VAL A 427 -8.17 -5.83 7.97
C VAL A 427 -7.43 -7.11 8.32
N PHE A 428 -6.09 -7.05 8.33
CA PHE A 428 -5.23 -8.19 8.65
C PHE A 428 -3.85 -7.71 9.15
N PRO A 429 -2.98 -8.61 9.71
CA PRO A 429 -1.67 -8.21 10.21
C PRO A 429 -0.78 -7.58 9.14
N ALA A 430 -0.05 -6.53 9.50
CA ALA A 430 0.87 -5.84 8.60
C ALA A 430 2.02 -6.75 8.14
N ASP A 431 2.45 -7.70 8.97
CA ASP A 431 3.47 -8.68 8.64
C ASP A 431 3.06 -9.54 7.44
N LEU A 432 1.80 -9.99 7.41
CA LEU A 432 1.27 -10.75 6.28
C LEU A 432 1.30 -9.94 4.96
N TRP A 433 0.96 -8.66 5.03
CA TRP A 433 1.06 -7.79 3.84
C TRP A 433 2.49 -7.60 3.39
N ARG A 434 3.42 -7.47 4.32
CA ARG A 434 4.86 -7.37 4.04
C ARG A 434 5.40 -8.63 3.38
N GLU A 435 5.04 -9.81 3.91
CA GLU A 435 5.37 -11.10 3.29
C GLU A 435 4.82 -11.19 1.88
N LEU A 436 3.54 -10.85 1.69
CA LEU A 436 2.92 -10.78 0.35
C LEU A 436 3.67 -9.82 -0.56
N THR A 437 4.05 -8.63 -0.08
CA THR A 437 4.78 -7.64 -0.87
C THR A 437 6.11 -8.19 -1.40
N ALA A 438 6.79 -8.99 -0.61
CA ALA A 438 8.05 -9.61 -1.02
C ALA A 438 7.87 -10.73 -2.06
N VAL A 439 6.80 -11.51 -1.98
CA VAL A 439 6.68 -12.76 -2.76
C VAL A 439 5.49 -12.80 -3.73
N ALA A 440 4.58 -11.83 -3.72
CA ALA A 440 3.36 -11.86 -4.51
C ALA A 440 3.56 -12.17 -6.01
N PRO A 441 4.58 -11.64 -6.71
CA PRO A 441 4.80 -11.94 -8.13
C PRO A 441 5.03 -13.43 -8.43
N TRP A 442 5.68 -14.15 -7.52
CA TRP A 442 5.91 -15.59 -7.68
C TRP A 442 4.81 -16.42 -7.05
N LEU A 443 4.26 -15.94 -5.93
CA LEU A 443 3.22 -16.64 -5.21
C LEU A 443 1.93 -16.71 -6.02
N THR A 444 1.59 -15.66 -6.79
CA THR A 444 0.36 -15.63 -7.60
C THR A 444 0.31 -16.79 -8.59
N ASP A 445 1.43 -17.15 -9.22
CA ASP A 445 1.51 -18.28 -10.16
C ASP A 445 1.38 -19.62 -9.44
N SER A 446 2.04 -19.77 -8.29
CA SER A 446 1.95 -20.98 -7.46
C SER A 446 0.54 -21.20 -6.93
N VAL A 447 -0.13 -20.13 -6.50
CA VAL A 447 -1.52 -20.16 -6.03
C VAL A 447 -2.48 -20.50 -7.17
N ALA A 448 -2.27 -19.92 -8.36
CA ALA A 448 -3.07 -20.24 -9.55
C ALA A 448 -2.91 -21.72 -9.95
N LEU A 449 -1.68 -22.25 -9.91
CA LEU A 449 -1.43 -23.67 -10.16
C LEU A 449 -2.13 -24.57 -9.11
N GLY A 450 -2.05 -24.23 -7.83
CA GLY A 450 -2.74 -24.93 -6.76
C GLY A 450 -4.26 -24.91 -6.96
N TRP A 451 -4.82 -23.77 -7.35
CA TRP A 451 -6.22 -23.63 -7.70
C TRP A 451 -6.60 -24.50 -8.90
N ALA A 452 -5.83 -24.43 -9.99
CA ALA A 452 -6.06 -25.23 -11.19
C ALA A 452 -6.05 -26.74 -10.91
N LYS A 453 -5.06 -27.23 -10.14
CA LYS A 453 -4.98 -28.64 -9.73
C LYS A 453 -6.17 -29.10 -8.89
N LEU A 454 -6.63 -28.25 -7.95
CA LEU A 454 -7.80 -28.57 -7.12
C LEU A 454 -9.07 -28.58 -7.95
N SER A 455 -9.25 -27.60 -8.84
CA SER A 455 -10.41 -27.53 -9.76
C SER A 455 -10.43 -28.73 -10.72
N HIS A 456 -9.28 -29.13 -11.26
CA HIS A 456 -9.16 -30.32 -12.10
C HIS A 456 -9.61 -31.59 -11.35
N ARG A 457 -9.14 -31.78 -10.11
CA ARG A 457 -9.57 -32.92 -9.27
C ARG A 457 -11.10 -32.93 -9.07
N PHE A 458 -11.72 -31.78 -8.86
CA PHE A 458 -13.18 -31.69 -8.75
C PHE A 458 -13.87 -32.00 -10.07
N SER A 459 -13.30 -31.57 -11.17
CA SER A 459 -13.76 -31.83 -12.53
C SER A 459 -13.71 -33.33 -12.87
N GLU A 460 -12.61 -34.04 -12.55
CA GLU A 460 -12.50 -35.49 -12.74
C GLU A 460 -13.58 -36.25 -11.97
N LEU A 461 -13.86 -35.88 -10.72
CA LEU A 461 -14.92 -36.50 -9.90
C LEU A 461 -16.33 -36.31 -10.49
N SER A 462 -16.53 -35.39 -11.39
CA SER A 462 -17.78 -35.07 -12.04
C SER A 462 -17.85 -35.46 -13.51
N GLY A 463 -16.82 -36.09 -14.05
CA GLY A 463 -16.80 -36.58 -15.44
C GLY A 463 -16.47 -35.52 -16.48
N SER A 464 -15.94 -34.35 -16.08
CA SER A 464 -15.52 -33.29 -16.98
C SER A 464 -14.11 -33.54 -17.54
N THR A 465 -13.80 -32.98 -18.72
CA THR A 465 -12.54 -33.20 -19.46
C THR A 465 -11.52 -32.07 -19.30
N HIS A 466 -11.77 -31.10 -18.42
CA HIS A 466 -10.87 -29.96 -18.28
C HIS A 466 -9.57 -30.30 -17.56
N THR A 467 -8.43 -30.04 -18.22
CA THR A 467 -7.11 -30.26 -17.66
C THR A 467 -6.69 -29.13 -16.73
N SER A 468 -5.79 -29.42 -15.79
CA SER A 468 -5.22 -28.36 -14.92
C SER A 468 -4.48 -27.30 -15.74
N ALA A 469 -3.91 -27.64 -16.89
CA ALA A 469 -3.26 -26.68 -17.80
C ALA A 469 -4.25 -25.69 -18.39
N ALA A 470 -5.38 -26.15 -18.90
CA ALA A 470 -6.42 -25.30 -19.47
C ALA A 470 -7.05 -24.37 -18.42
N ILE A 471 -7.20 -24.84 -17.17
CA ILE A 471 -7.68 -24.00 -16.07
C ILE A 471 -6.62 -22.98 -15.68
N LEU A 472 -5.34 -23.37 -15.62
CA LEU A 472 -4.23 -22.47 -15.28
C LEU A 472 -4.09 -21.33 -16.29
N GLU A 473 -4.20 -21.62 -17.58
CA GLU A 473 -4.14 -20.65 -18.67
C GLU A 473 -5.20 -19.54 -18.52
N ARG A 474 -6.38 -19.88 -17.99
CA ARG A 474 -7.45 -18.91 -17.68
C ARG A 474 -7.17 -18.09 -16.43
N LEU A 475 -6.48 -18.67 -15.43
CA LEU A 475 -6.16 -18.00 -14.16
C LEU A 475 -4.94 -17.09 -14.25
N ILE A 476 -4.00 -17.41 -15.13
CA ILE A 476 -2.81 -16.59 -15.43
C ILE A 476 -3.00 -16.02 -16.83
N PRO A 477 -3.64 -14.84 -16.96
CA PRO A 477 -3.79 -14.22 -18.27
C PRO A 477 -2.41 -13.87 -18.84
N GLU A 478 -2.28 -13.98 -20.18
CA GLU A 478 -1.12 -13.40 -20.82
C GLU A 478 -0.96 -11.94 -20.43
N PRO A 479 0.26 -11.50 -20.08
CA PRO A 479 0.48 -10.10 -19.75
C PRO A 479 0.09 -9.22 -20.95
N ASP A 480 -0.64 -8.14 -20.69
CA ASP A 480 -0.94 -7.14 -21.70
C ASP A 480 0.34 -6.74 -22.43
N GLN A 481 0.25 -6.55 -23.75
CA GLN A 481 1.38 -6.04 -24.51
C GLN A 481 1.68 -4.60 -24.07
N ARG A 482 2.97 -4.25 -24.04
CA ARG A 482 3.39 -2.88 -23.77
C ARG A 482 2.76 -1.93 -24.79
N SER A 483 1.97 -0.97 -24.31
CA SER A 483 1.31 0.03 -25.17
C SER A 483 1.35 1.40 -24.53
N THR A 484 1.79 2.38 -25.30
CA THR A 484 1.79 3.80 -24.92
C THR A 484 0.93 4.65 -25.85
N ALA A 485 0.13 4.02 -26.72
CA ALA A 485 -0.54 4.66 -27.84
C ALA A 485 -1.47 5.81 -27.43
N LEU A 486 -2.27 5.62 -26.37
CA LEU A 486 -3.21 6.65 -25.92
C LEU A 486 -2.47 7.90 -25.42
N ALA A 487 -1.49 7.74 -24.53
CA ALA A 487 -0.70 8.85 -24.02
C ALA A 487 0.10 9.54 -25.13
N ARG A 488 0.71 8.75 -26.04
CA ARG A 488 1.47 9.28 -27.17
C ARG A 488 0.63 10.16 -28.07
N THR A 489 -0.61 9.80 -28.35
CA THR A 489 -1.52 10.63 -29.16
C THR A 489 -1.72 12.01 -28.53
N VAL A 490 -2.00 12.08 -27.24
CA VAL A 490 -2.21 13.35 -26.51
C VAL A 490 -0.93 14.20 -26.51
N TYR A 491 0.22 13.58 -26.28
CA TYR A 491 1.50 14.30 -26.26
C TYR A 491 1.91 14.83 -27.63
N LEU A 492 1.65 14.09 -28.71
CA LEU A 492 1.87 14.58 -30.08
C LEU A 492 0.96 15.77 -30.41
N GLU A 493 -0.33 15.71 -30.03
CA GLU A 493 -1.25 16.84 -30.20
C GLU A 493 -0.74 18.08 -29.43
N ARG A 494 -0.26 17.90 -28.19
CA ARG A 494 0.28 18.98 -27.36
C ARG A 494 1.54 19.60 -27.98
N ILE A 495 2.48 18.77 -28.48
CA ILE A 495 3.70 19.24 -29.15
C ILE A 495 3.37 20.17 -30.32
N ARG A 496 2.38 19.79 -31.16
CA ARG A 496 2.00 20.55 -32.37
C ARG A 496 1.31 21.87 -32.06
N ASN A 497 0.58 21.93 -30.95
CA ASN A 497 -0.25 23.10 -30.64
C ASN A 497 0.48 24.12 -29.75
N GLU A 498 1.19 23.66 -28.74
CA GLU A 498 1.68 24.51 -27.64
C GLU A 498 3.12 24.20 -27.20
N GLY A 499 3.68 23.11 -27.71
CA GLY A 499 4.96 22.58 -27.27
C GLY A 499 4.83 21.70 -26.03
N LEU A 500 5.81 20.84 -25.83
CA LEU A 500 5.93 19.92 -24.69
C LEU A 500 7.41 19.74 -24.35
N VAL A 501 7.73 19.50 -23.09
CA VAL A 501 9.08 19.21 -22.64
C VAL A 501 9.17 17.82 -22.02
N CYS A 502 10.36 17.25 -22.03
CA CYS A 502 10.64 15.98 -21.36
C CYS A 502 10.44 16.11 -19.84
N VAL A 503 9.68 15.22 -19.24
CA VAL A 503 9.42 15.24 -17.79
C VAL A 503 10.72 15.13 -16.96
N TRP A 504 11.73 14.43 -17.47
CA TRP A 504 12.96 14.17 -16.73
C TRP A 504 14.06 15.21 -16.95
N SER A 505 14.23 15.71 -18.18
CA SER A 505 15.31 16.63 -18.54
C SER A 505 14.87 18.06 -18.80
N GLU A 506 13.55 18.32 -18.89
CA GLU A 506 12.94 19.60 -19.28
C GLU A 506 13.33 20.11 -20.68
N LEU A 507 14.03 19.30 -21.46
CA LEU A 507 14.34 19.65 -22.85
C LEU A 507 13.09 19.61 -23.74
N PRO A 508 12.94 20.55 -24.70
CA PRO A 508 11.81 20.56 -25.62
C PRO A 508 11.71 19.25 -26.42
N LEU A 509 10.50 18.74 -26.54
CA LEU A 509 10.19 17.55 -27.33
C LEU A 509 9.67 17.92 -28.71
N THR A 510 9.99 17.08 -29.68
CA THR A 510 9.47 17.12 -31.06
C THR A 510 8.79 15.80 -31.39
N ASP A 511 8.04 15.74 -32.47
CA ASP A 511 7.41 14.50 -32.99
C ASP A 511 8.44 13.35 -33.15
N ARG A 512 9.72 13.68 -33.40
CA ARG A 512 10.81 12.71 -33.62
C ARG A 512 11.52 12.29 -32.32
N THR A 513 11.58 13.18 -31.35
CA THR A 513 12.30 12.92 -30.09
C THR A 513 11.38 12.41 -28.98
N LEU A 514 10.05 12.54 -29.16
CA LEU A 514 9.08 12.06 -28.20
C LEU A 514 9.14 10.54 -28.06
N ASP A 515 9.35 10.11 -26.84
CA ASP A 515 9.02 8.77 -26.36
C ASP A 515 8.05 8.90 -25.17
N VAL A 516 7.41 7.81 -24.77
CA VAL A 516 6.55 7.76 -23.59
C VAL A 516 7.15 6.78 -22.61
N ASP A 517 7.58 7.32 -21.48
CA ASP A 517 8.20 6.54 -20.41
C ASP A 517 7.15 6.00 -19.43
N HIS A 518 7.39 4.79 -18.94
CA HIS A 518 6.70 4.24 -17.80
C HIS A 518 7.47 4.65 -16.54
N VAL A 519 6.87 5.46 -15.67
CA VAL A 519 7.50 5.88 -14.40
C VAL A 519 7.98 4.67 -13.61
N ILE A 520 7.05 3.74 -13.34
CA ILE A 520 7.40 2.39 -12.89
C ILE A 520 7.56 1.53 -14.14
N PRO A 521 8.79 1.05 -14.42
CA PRO A 521 9.08 0.34 -15.66
C PRO A 521 8.10 -0.79 -15.96
N TRP A 522 7.68 -0.90 -17.22
CA TRP A 522 6.72 -1.93 -17.64
C TRP A 522 7.19 -3.34 -17.29
N ALA A 523 8.49 -3.62 -17.34
CA ALA A 523 9.06 -4.89 -16.95
C ALA A 523 8.76 -5.28 -15.47
N LYS A 524 8.50 -4.29 -14.61
CA LYS A 524 8.23 -4.46 -13.18
C LYS A 524 6.74 -4.33 -12.83
N SER A 525 6.01 -3.43 -13.50
CA SER A 525 4.60 -3.15 -13.20
C SER A 525 3.62 -3.89 -14.08
N ARG A 526 4.01 -4.22 -15.32
CA ARG A 526 3.11 -4.72 -16.38
C ARG A 526 1.88 -3.84 -16.61
N SER A 527 1.97 -2.55 -16.26
CA SER A 527 0.87 -1.59 -16.35
C SER A 527 1.09 -0.59 -17.49
N ASN A 528 0.07 -0.43 -18.34
CA ASN A 528 -0.04 0.61 -19.35
C ASN A 528 -1.01 1.72 -18.88
N ASP A 529 -1.28 1.81 -17.59
CA ASP A 529 -2.17 2.82 -17.03
C ASP A 529 -1.66 4.24 -17.31
N LEU A 530 -2.56 5.14 -17.63
CA LEU A 530 -2.23 6.50 -18.03
C LEU A 530 -1.45 7.27 -16.98
N TRP A 531 -1.71 7.01 -15.70
CA TRP A 531 -0.97 7.64 -14.58
C TRP A 531 0.52 7.26 -14.57
N ASN A 532 0.89 6.12 -15.18
CA ASN A 532 2.27 5.62 -15.27
C ASN A 532 3.01 6.07 -16.52
N LEU A 533 2.36 6.81 -17.43
CA LEU A 533 2.88 7.16 -18.74
C LEU A 533 3.18 8.66 -18.82
N LEU A 534 4.46 9.03 -18.92
CA LEU A 534 4.92 10.42 -18.98
C LEU A 534 5.73 10.70 -20.26
N PRO A 535 5.71 11.96 -20.77
CA PRO A 535 6.45 12.32 -21.98
C PRO A 535 7.94 12.41 -21.67
N ALA A 536 8.75 11.71 -22.43
CA ALA A 536 10.20 11.70 -22.26
C ALA A 536 10.93 11.85 -23.61
N GLU A 537 12.14 12.37 -23.55
CA GLU A 537 13.06 12.37 -24.70
C GLU A 537 13.62 10.94 -24.88
N SER A 538 13.72 10.48 -26.13
CA SER A 538 14.07 9.08 -26.46
C SER A 538 15.43 8.65 -25.91
N SER A 539 16.44 9.53 -25.85
CA SER A 539 17.75 9.20 -25.29
C SER A 539 17.69 9.09 -23.76
N VAL A 540 16.93 9.98 -23.13
CA VAL A 540 16.70 10.02 -21.68
C VAL A 540 15.94 8.78 -21.23
N ASN A 541 14.87 8.40 -21.96
CA ASN A 541 14.11 7.18 -21.67
C ASN A 541 14.97 5.92 -21.82
N ARG A 542 15.78 5.82 -22.88
CA ARG A 542 16.76 4.73 -23.03
C ARG A 542 17.78 4.72 -21.90
N GLY A 543 18.26 5.90 -21.49
CA GLY A 543 19.18 6.03 -20.35
C GLY A 543 18.58 5.59 -19.03
N LYS A 544 17.28 5.83 -18.81
CA LYS A 544 16.56 5.32 -17.64
C LYS A 544 16.40 3.79 -17.70
N SER A 545 16.06 3.24 -18.86
CA SER A 545 15.83 1.80 -19.05
C SER A 545 14.78 1.24 -18.08
N ASP A 546 15.10 0.17 -17.35
CA ASP A 546 14.23 -0.47 -16.37
C ASP A 546 14.48 0.00 -14.90
N ARG A 547 15.23 1.09 -14.74
CA ARG A 547 15.49 1.70 -13.43
C ARG A 547 14.33 2.61 -13.01
N LEU A 548 14.18 2.79 -11.70
CA LEU A 548 13.16 3.65 -11.12
C LEU A 548 13.69 5.08 -10.97
N PRO A 549 12.90 6.14 -11.23
CA PRO A 549 13.33 7.49 -10.91
C PRO A 549 13.59 7.60 -9.40
N SER A 550 14.60 8.39 -9.01
CA SER A 550 14.82 8.67 -7.60
C SER A 550 13.67 9.51 -7.04
N ALA A 551 13.36 9.35 -5.76
CA ALA A 551 12.33 10.14 -5.09
C ALA A 551 12.62 11.64 -5.22
N ALA A 552 13.87 12.05 -5.04
CA ALA A 552 14.28 13.44 -5.21
C ALA A 552 14.02 13.97 -6.63
N LEU A 553 14.27 13.17 -7.68
CA LEU A 553 13.92 13.55 -9.06
C LEU A 553 12.41 13.70 -9.24
N LEU A 554 11.62 12.79 -8.70
CA LEU A 554 10.15 12.89 -8.75
C LEU A 554 9.67 14.17 -8.08
N TYR A 555 10.21 14.55 -6.93
CA TYR A 555 9.88 15.82 -6.26
C TYR A 555 10.26 17.04 -7.07
N GLU A 556 11.47 17.07 -7.64
CA GLU A 556 11.90 18.15 -8.53
C GLU A 556 10.98 18.30 -9.73
N ARG A 557 10.43 17.20 -10.24
CA ARG A 557 9.55 17.14 -11.42
C ARG A 557 8.06 17.14 -11.08
N ARG A 558 7.70 17.26 -9.81
CA ARG A 558 6.32 17.15 -9.32
C ARG A 558 5.32 18.00 -10.13
N ASN A 559 5.62 19.27 -10.34
CA ASN A 559 4.71 20.16 -11.05
C ASN A 559 4.54 19.73 -12.51
N ARG A 560 5.62 19.29 -13.15
CA ARG A 560 5.57 18.77 -14.51
C ARG A 560 4.73 17.49 -14.59
N VAL A 561 4.93 16.56 -13.67
CA VAL A 561 4.12 15.35 -13.56
C VAL A 561 2.64 15.70 -13.40
N PHE A 562 2.30 16.71 -12.60
CA PHE A 562 0.93 17.17 -12.42
C PHE A 562 0.32 17.75 -13.70
N GLU A 563 1.09 18.54 -14.47
CA GLU A 563 0.67 19.07 -15.77
C GLU A 563 0.41 17.94 -16.77
N ASP A 564 1.33 16.98 -16.88
CA ASP A 564 1.20 15.84 -17.79
C ASP A 564 0.01 14.95 -17.43
N TRP A 565 -0.21 14.68 -16.14
CA TRP A 565 -1.39 13.96 -15.69
C TRP A 565 -2.69 14.71 -15.95
N THR A 566 -2.68 16.04 -15.77
CA THR A 566 -3.87 16.87 -16.06
C THR A 566 -4.22 16.79 -17.54
N LEU A 567 -3.22 16.86 -18.42
CA LEU A 567 -3.39 16.72 -19.85
C LEU A 567 -4.03 15.38 -20.25
N LEU A 568 -3.55 14.26 -19.66
CA LEU A 568 -4.12 12.93 -19.89
C LEU A 568 -5.52 12.79 -19.29
N ALA A 569 -5.73 13.34 -18.10
CA ALA A 569 -7.02 13.32 -17.42
C ALA A 569 -8.06 14.18 -18.16
N ASP A 570 -7.70 15.31 -18.73
CA ASP A 570 -8.60 16.14 -19.52
C ASP A 570 -9.08 15.41 -20.78
N ARG A 571 -8.23 14.57 -21.38
CA ARG A 571 -8.56 13.80 -22.58
C ARG A 571 -9.30 12.49 -22.30
N TYR A 572 -8.97 11.81 -21.19
CA TYR A 572 -9.46 10.47 -20.86
C TYR A 572 -9.92 10.39 -19.40
N GLU A 573 -10.73 11.34 -18.93
CA GLU A 573 -11.07 11.52 -17.52
C GLU A 573 -11.52 10.23 -16.83
N ALA A 574 -12.57 9.60 -17.34
CA ALA A 574 -13.13 8.39 -16.76
C ALA A 574 -12.12 7.23 -16.70
N LEU A 575 -11.32 7.06 -17.77
CA LEU A 575 -10.30 6.01 -17.84
C LEU A 575 -9.15 6.29 -16.88
N PHE A 576 -8.63 7.53 -16.87
CA PHE A 576 -7.52 7.93 -16.02
C PHE A 576 -7.82 7.70 -14.55
N PHE A 577 -8.95 8.22 -14.06
CA PHE A 577 -9.33 8.08 -12.66
C PHE A 577 -9.72 6.66 -12.29
N ALA A 578 -10.32 5.90 -13.19
CA ALA A 578 -10.59 4.49 -12.98
C ALA A 578 -9.30 3.68 -12.80
N GLN A 579 -8.31 3.91 -13.65
CA GLN A 579 -7.00 3.28 -13.57
C GLN A 579 -6.27 3.68 -12.28
N ALA A 580 -6.23 4.97 -11.94
CA ALA A 580 -5.57 5.47 -10.74
C ALA A 580 -6.22 4.92 -9.46
N ALA A 581 -7.56 4.93 -9.37
CA ALA A 581 -8.28 4.38 -8.23
C ALA A 581 -8.10 2.86 -8.07
N SER A 582 -8.01 2.14 -9.19
CA SER A 582 -7.75 0.69 -9.19
C SER A 582 -6.31 0.36 -8.80
N ALA A 583 -5.34 1.15 -9.27
CA ALA A 583 -3.92 0.96 -8.95
C ALA A 583 -3.60 1.30 -7.50
N PHE A 584 -4.25 2.33 -6.94
CA PHE A 584 -3.96 2.86 -5.62
C PHE A 584 -5.19 2.89 -4.70
N PRO A 585 -5.78 1.75 -4.38
CA PRO A 585 -7.01 1.69 -3.59
C PRO A 585 -6.84 2.28 -2.17
N ALA A 586 -5.63 2.27 -1.62
CA ALA A 586 -5.32 2.85 -0.31
C ALA A 586 -5.21 4.38 -0.31
N ALA A 587 -4.95 5.00 -1.46
CA ALA A 587 -4.79 6.45 -1.59
C ALA A 587 -6.13 7.22 -1.46
N GLY A 588 -7.26 6.51 -1.40
CA GLY A 588 -8.58 7.13 -1.33
C GLY A 588 -8.90 7.99 -2.56
N LEU A 589 -8.35 7.63 -3.73
CA LEU A 589 -8.67 8.24 -5.00
C LEU A 589 -10.08 7.82 -5.42
N SER A 590 -10.87 8.79 -5.86
CA SER A 590 -12.18 8.55 -6.46
C SER A 590 -12.01 8.25 -7.95
N ALA A 591 -12.99 7.53 -8.53
CA ALA A 591 -13.07 7.34 -9.99
C ALA A 591 -13.50 8.61 -10.74
N VAL A 592 -13.66 9.73 -10.04
CA VAL A 592 -13.93 11.05 -10.59
C VAL A 592 -12.93 12.07 -10.06
N ARG A 593 -12.76 13.17 -10.82
CA ARG A 593 -11.83 14.24 -10.44
C ARG A 593 -12.27 14.92 -9.13
N GLU A 594 -11.39 14.91 -8.13
CA GLU A 594 -11.58 15.56 -6.83
C GLU A 594 -10.55 16.68 -6.60
N PRO A 595 -10.78 17.61 -5.69
CA PRO A 595 -9.73 18.52 -5.24
C PRO A 595 -8.50 17.74 -4.71
N ARG A 596 -7.29 18.20 -5.03
CA ARG A 596 -6.01 17.60 -4.60
C ARG A 596 -5.75 16.16 -5.10
N TRP A 597 -6.46 15.70 -6.13
CA TRP A 597 -6.25 14.36 -6.69
C TRP A 597 -4.80 14.13 -7.15
N THR A 598 -4.15 15.15 -7.73
CA THR A 598 -2.76 15.07 -8.17
C THR A 598 -1.80 14.81 -7.01
N THR A 599 -2.01 15.47 -5.87
CA THR A 599 -1.21 15.25 -4.66
C THR A 599 -1.41 13.83 -4.13
N LYS A 600 -2.66 13.38 -3.97
CA LYS A 600 -2.95 12.01 -3.52
C LYS A 600 -2.32 10.95 -4.44
N LEU A 601 -2.43 11.15 -5.76
CA LEU A 601 -1.86 10.23 -6.74
C LEU A 601 -0.32 10.25 -6.70
N PHE A 602 0.27 11.41 -6.48
CA PHE A 602 1.72 11.56 -6.40
C PHE A 602 2.30 10.86 -5.16
N ASP A 603 1.67 11.05 -4.00
CA ASP A 603 2.06 10.37 -2.76
C ASP A 603 1.98 8.85 -2.94
N ALA A 604 0.91 8.36 -3.58
CA ALA A 604 0.76 6.94 -3.90
C ALA A 604 1.82 6.43 -4.91
N LEU A 605 2.18 7.24 -5.90
CA LEU A 605 3.26 6.91 -6.85
C LEU A 605 4.61 6.79 -6.15
N LEU A 606 4.93 7.70 -5.22
CA LEU A 606 6.16 7.64 -4.44
C LEU A 606 6.24 6.35 -3.62
N GLU A 607 5.19 6.03 -2.87
CA GLU A 607 5.11 4.78 -2.11
C GLU A 607 5.25 3.55 -3.02
N ALA A 608 4.61 3.57 -4.18
CA ALA A 608 4.69 2.50 -5.17
C ALA A 608 6.11 2.33 -5.72
N THR A 609 6.80 3.42 -6.06
CA THR A 609 8.18 3.35 -6.55
C THR A 609 9.13 2.80 -5.50
N ASP A 610 8.95 3.15 -4.22
CA ASP A 610 9.74 2.62 -3.12
C ASP A 610 9.50 1.13 -2.90
N THR A 611 8.23 0.72 -2.92
CA THR A 611 7.85 -0.70 -2.80
C THR A 611 8.43 -1.54 -3.93
N VAL A 612 8.34 -1.04 -5.17
CA VAL A 612 8.91 -1.73 -6.35
C VAL A 612 10.44 -1.80 -6.26
N ALA A 613 11.10 -0.73 -5.79
CA ALA A 613 12.55 -0.74 -5.59
C ALA A 613 12.98 -1.82 -4.60
N LEU A 614 12.29 -1.93 -3.47
CA LEU A 614 12.55 -2.97 -2.46
C LEU A 614 12.29 -4.37 -3.00
N ARG A 615 11.14 -4.57 -3.67
CA ARG A 615 10.73 -5.87 -4.20
C ARG A 615 11.69 -6.45 -5.23
N TYR A 616 12.20 -5.61 -6.12
CA TYR A 616 13.04 -6.03 -7.24
C TYR A 616 14.52 -5.67 -7.08
N HIS A 617 14.93 -5.12 -5.91
CA HIS A 617 16.27 -4.55 -5.71
C HIS A 617 16.66 -3.61 -6.85
N ALA A 618 15.70 -2.77 -7.30
CA ALA A 618 15.85 -1.97 -8.49
C ALA A 618 16.65 -0.70 -8.19
N ASP A 619 17.61 -0.40 -9.08
CA ASP A 619 18.41 0.81 -9.00
C ASP A 619 17.56 2.06 -9.18
N ARG A 620 17.92 3.12 -8.43
CA ARG A 620 17.37 4.45 -8.61
C ARG A 620 18.15 5.20 -9.68
N TRP A 621 17.41 5.96 -10.48
CA TRP A 621 17.97 6.65 -11.63
C TRP A 621 17.76 8.17 -11.56
N ARG A 622 18.75 8.91 -12.06
CA ARG A 622 18.68 10.33 -12.41
C ARG A 622 19.33 10.55 -13.77
N PRO A 623 18.89 11.55 -14.55
CA PRO A 623 19.57 11.91 -15.78
C PRO A 623 21.02 12.36 -15.49
N SER A 624 21.94 11.94 -16.35
CA SER A 624 23.37 12.27 -16.23
C SER A 624 23.69 13.71 -16.62
N VAL A 625 22.75 14.43 -17.22
CA VAL A 625 22.93 15.82 -17.66
C VAL A 625 22.58 16.72 -16.49
N PRO A 626 23.46 17.67 -16.11
CA PRO A 626 23.10 18.72 -15.17
C PRO A 626 21.89 19.47 -15.70
N ILE A 627 20.90 19.67 -14.86
CA ILE A 627 19.71 20.47 -15.14
C ILE A 627 20.20 21.92 -15.32
N PRO A 628 19.84 22.63 -16.40
CA PRO A 628 20.24 24.02 -16.61
C PRO A 628 19.72 24.94 -15.50
#